data_fec01671c0d9e942b63046b0c3b25d11
#
_entry.id   fec01671c0d9e942b63046b0c3b25d11
#
_cell.length_a   1.000
_cell.length_b   1.000
_cell.length_c   1.000
_cell.angle_alpha   90.00
_cell.angle_beta   90.00
_cell.angle_gamma   90.00
#
_symmetry.space_group_name_H-M   'P 1'
#
loop_
_entity.id
_entity.type
_entity.pdbx_description
1 polymer ?
#
loop_
_entity_poly.entity_id
_entity_poly.type
_entity_poly.pdbx_seq_one_letter_code
_entity_poly.pdbx_strand_id
1 'polypeptide(L)'
;MNPDYDDLLKGKMSDSSYAKLTALENQKLYDYVGFFAKHCNPATIYVCDDSPEDEAYVRSMSLKKGEEVPLAKDGQTMHYDGYGDQARDKVNTRYIVYKENLERMKALNSVEYEEGYNEILTIAENIMDGKDAIVKIFCEGPAFSEFTRPCVQF
;
A
#
# COMPACT_ATOMS: atom_id res chain seq x y z
N MET A 1 -14.05 -3.33 -16.30
CA MET A 1 -12.62 -3.45 -15.91
C MET A 1 -11.79 -2.94 -17.08
N ASN A 2 -10.73 -2.22 -16.82
CA ASN A 2 -9.85 -1.70 -17.87
C ASN A 2 -9.08 -2.89 -18.45
N PRO A 3 -9.24 -3.21 -19.76
CA PRO A 3 -8.58 -4.36 -20.36
C PRO A 3 -7.04 -4.27 -20.32
N ASP A 4 -6.49 -3.06 -20.23
CA ASP A 4 -5.04 -2.83 -20.18
C ASP A 4 -4.37 -3.41 -18.92
N TYR A 5 -5.13 -3.63 -17.83
CA TYR A 5 -4.61 -4.18 -16.58
C TYR A 5 -5.00 -5.65 -16.37
N ASP A 6 -5.95 -6.19 -17.12
CA ASP A 6 -6.52 -7.51 -16.87
C ASP A 6 -5.46 -8.62 -16.99
N ASP A 7 -4.76 -8.66 -18.12
CA ASP A 7 -3.70 -9.63 -18.34
C ASP A 7 -2.53 -9.47 -17.36
N LEU A 8 -2.16 -8.22 -17.04
CA LEU A 8 -1.11 -7.92 -16.08
C LEU A 8 -1.46 -8.45 -14.69
N LEU A 9 -2.67 -8.16 -14.21
CA LEU A 9 -3.12 -8.55 -12.87
C LEU A 9 -3.29 -10.07 -12.77
N LYS A 10 -3.88 -10.71 -13.76
CA LYS A 10 -3.97 -12.18 -13.83
C LYS A 10 -2.60 -12.86 -13.88
N GLY A 11 -1.62 -12.24 -14.53
CA GLY A 11 -0.26 -12.75 -14.57
C GLY A 11 0.52 -12.64 -13.24
N LYS A 12 0.10 -11.74 -12.35
CA LYS A 12 0.77 -11.45 -11.07
C LYS A 12 -0.01 -11.91 -9.84
N MET A 13 -1.28 -12.26 -9.97
CA MET A 13 -2.17 -12.70 -8.90
C MET A 13 -2.52 -14.17 -9.01
N SER A 14 -2.79 -14.81 -7.87
CA SER A 14 -3.51 -16.07 -7.87
C SER A 14 -4.97 -15.85 -8.29
N ASP A 15 -5.66 -16.91 -8.74
CA ASP A 15 -7.09 -16.86 -9.06
C ASP A 15 -7.92 -16.35 -7.86
N SER A 16 -7.55 -16.74 -6.65
CA SER A 16 -8.19 -16.29 -5.41
C SER A 16 -8.01 -14.79 -5.18
N SER A 17 -6.79 -14.26 -5.29
CA SER A 17 -6.52 -12.83 -5.14
C SER A 17 -7.22 -12.00 -6.21
N TYR A 18 -7.22 -12.48 -7.44
CA TYR A 18 -7.93 -11.81 -8.53
C TYR A 18 -9.46 -11.80 -8.29
N ALA A 19 -10.02 -12.92 -7.84
CA ALA A 19 -11.44 -13.02 -7.50
C ALA A 19 -11.83 -12.07 -6.35
N LYS A 20 -11.01 -11.95 -5.28
CA LYS A 20 -11.23 -11.00 -4.18
C LYS A 20 -11.29 -9.55 -4.67
N LEU A 21 -10.35 -9.15 -5.53
CA LEU A 21 -10.31 -7.80 -6.09
C LEU A 21 -11.54 -7.50 -6.96
N THR A 22 -11.92 -8.43 -7.83
CA THR A 22 -13.00 -8.23 -8.80
C THR A 22 -14.40 -8.35 -8.19
N ALA A 23 -14.56 -9.12 -7.12
CA ALA A 23 -15.84 -9.26 -6.39
C ALA A 23 -16.33 -7.94 -5.76
N LEU A 24 -15.44 -6.96 -5.56
CA LEU A 24 -15.80 -5.64 -5.04
C LEU A 24 -16.48 -4.74 -6.08
N GLU A 25 -16.49 -5.13 -7.35
CA GLU A 25 -17.13 -4.41 -8.47
C GLU A 25 -16.79 -2.90 -8.51
N ASN A 26 -15.61 -2.53 -8.03
CA ASN A 26 -15.16 -1.15 -7.92
C ASN A 26 -14.09 -0.84 -8.98
N GLN A 27 -14.50 -0.15 -10.05
CA GLN A 27 -13.61 0.19 -11.16
C GLN A 27 -12.42 1.07 -10.74
N LYS A 28 -12.65 2.04 -9.84
CA LYS A 28 -11.55 2.93 -9.37
C LYS A 28 -10.49 2.16 -8.60
N LEU A 29 -10.92 1.23 -7.75
CA LEU A 29 -10.02 0.36 -7.01
C LEU A 29 -9.22 -0.53 -7.97
N TYR A 30 -9.89 -1.13 -8.94
CA TYR A 30 -9.24 -1.96 -9.95
C TYR A 30 -8.18 -1.19 -10.75
N ASP A 31 -8.52 0.01 -11.21
CA ASP A 31 -7.59 0.87 -11.95
C ASP A 31 -6.42 1.33 -11.08
N TYR A 32 -6.67 1.62 -9.80
CA TYR A 32 -5.61 1.96 -8.84
C TYR A 32 -4.62 0.81 -8.66
N VAL A 33 -5.10 -0.39 -8.39
CA VAL A 33 -4.25 -1.58 -8.23
C VAL A 33 -3.51 -1.89 -9.53
N GLY A 34 -4.18 -1.81 -10.67
CA GLY A 34 -3.57 -2.02 -12.00
C GLY A 34 -2.47 -1.01 -12.31
N PHE A 35 -2.71 0.27 -12.01
CA PHE A 35 -1.71 1.33 -12.19
C PHE A 35 -0.45 1.06 -11.37
N PHE A 36 -0.59 0.80 -10.07
CA PHE A 36 0.58 0.56 -9.20
C PHE A 36 1.24 -0.79 -9.46
N ALA A 37 0.48 -1.82 -9.84
CA ALA A 37 1.05 -3.09 -10.31
C ALA A 37 1.96 -2.92 -11.53
N LYS A 38 1.57 -2.06 -12.47
CA LYS A 38 2.37 -1.73 -13.63
C LYS A 38 3.57 -0.85 -13.27
N HIS A 39 3.36 0.15 -12.43
CA HIS A 39 4.35 1.18 -12.11
C HIS A 39 5.44 0.68 -11.17
N CYS A 40 5.06 0.01 -10.07
CA CYS A 40 5.98 -0.53 -9.07
C CYS A 40 6.57 -1.90 -9.45
N ASN A 41 5.95 -2.61 -10.40
CA ASN A 41 6.40 -3.87 -10.97
C ASN A 41 6.69 -5.00 -9.95
N PRO A 42 5.77 -5.34 -9.02
CA PRO A 42 5.98 -6.48 -8.12
C PRO A 42 6.03 -7.81 -8.89
N ALA A 43 6.71 -8.81 -8.34
CA ALA A 43 6.73 -10.15 -8.87
C ALA A 43 5.37 -10.85 -8.71
N THR A 44 4.76 -10.70 -7.54
CA THR A 44 3.43 -11.24 -7.21
C THR A 44 2.58 -10.20 -6.48
N ILE A 45 1.26 -10.38 -6.52
CA ILE A 45 0.31 -9.52 -5.81
C ILE A 45 -0.67 -10.40 -5.05
N TYR A 46 -0.73 -10.20 -3.73
CA TYR A 46 -1.66 -10.88 -2.84
C TYR A 46 -2.73 -9.89 -2.36
N VAL A 47 -4.00 -10.21 -2.59
CA VAL A 47 -5.13 -9.37 -2.14
C VAL A 47 -5.71 -9.95 -0.86
N CYS A 48 -5.69 -9.15 0.21
CA CYS A 48 -6.21 -9.54 1.51
C CYS A 48 -7.68 -9.14 1.68
N ASP A 49 -8.42 -10.04 2.32
CA ASP A 49 -9.68 -9.75 3.00
C ASP A 49 -9.51 -9.84 4.53
N ASP A 50 -10.59 -9.95 5.30
CA ASP A 50 -10.58 -10.06 6.76
C ASP A 50 -10.61 -11.52 7.25
N SER A 51 -10.29 -12.47 6.39
CA SER A 51 -10.24 -13.89 6.75
C SER A 51 -9.05 -14.23 7.66
N PRO A 52 -9.23 -15.20 8.59
CA PRO A 52 -8.11 -15.70 9.39
C PRO A 52 -6.95 -16.25 8.55
N GLU A 53 -7.25 -16.76 7.37
CA GLU A 53 -6.26 -17.29 6.43
C GLU A 53 -5.36 -16.17 5.90
N ASP A 54 -5.94 -15.01 5.56
CA ASP A 54 -5.18 -13.86 5.08
C ASP A 54 -4.38 -13.20 6.20
N GLU A 55 -4.93 -13.13 7.42
CA GLU A 55 -4.17 -12.69 8.59
C GLU A 55 -2.95 -13.59 8.82
N ALA A 56 -3.15 -14.91 8.79
CA ALA A 56 -2.08 -15.88 8.97
C ALA A 56 -1.02 -15.77 7.85
N TYR A 57 -1.45 -15.55 6.62
CA TYR A 57 -0.54 -15.34 5.49
C TYR A 57 0.35 -14.11 5.70
N VAL A 58 -0.22 -12.95 5.99
CA VAL A 58 0.53 -11.70 6.20
C VAL A 58 1.53 -11.85 7.34
N ARG A 59 1.10 -12.43 8.47
CA ARG A 59 1.97 -12.71 9.62
C ARG A 59 3.11 -13.68 9.27
N SER A 60 2.81 -14.72 8.50
CA SER A 60 3.83 -15.67 8.06
C SER A 60 4.90 -15.05 7.17
N MET A 61 4.50 -14.10 6.32
CA MET A 61 5.42 -13.38 5.44
C MET A 61 6.36 -12.47 6.22
N SER A 62 5.87 -11.76 7.24
CA SER A 62 6.68 -10.92 8.13
C SER A 62 7.74 -11.74 8.86
N LEU A 63 7.34 -12.88 9.44
CA LEU A 63 8.25 -13.80 10.09
C LEU A 63 9.28 -14.41 9.13
N LYS A 64 8.83 -14.85 7.95
CA LYS A 64 9.70 -15.44 6.92
C LYS A 64 10.76 -14.45 6.41
N LYS A 65 10.39 -13.18 6.29
CA LYS A 65 11.32 -12.12 5.88
C LYS A 65 12.21 -11.61 7.01
N GLY A 66 11.95 -12.02 8.25
CA GLY A 66 12.69 -11.58 9.44
C GLY A 66 12.35 -10.16 9.88
N GLU A 67 11.25 -9.63 9.42
CA GLU A 67 10.73 -8.33 9.87
C GLU A 67 10.22 -8.41 11.31
N GLU A 68 9.70 -9.57 11.68
CA GLU A 68 9.32 -9.90 13.05
C GLU A 68 10.06 -11.14 13.56
N VAL A 69 10.29 -11.20 14.87
CA VAL A 69 10.89 -12.34 15.54
C VAL A 69 9.86 -12.93 16.52
N PRO A 70 9.59 -14.24 16.49
CA PRO A 70 8.64 -14.85 17.41
C PRO A 70 9.17 -14.83 18.84
N LEU A 71 8.29 -14.58 19.80
CA LEU A 71 8.58 -14.65 21.22
C LEU A 71 8.28 -16.04 21.79
N ALA A 72 8.70 -16.26 23.04
CA ALA A 72 8.46 -17.52 23.74
C ALA A 72 6.97 -17.80 23.97
N LYS A 73 6.13 -16.75 24.00
CA LYS A 73 4.68 -16.89 24.10
C LYS A 73 4.09 -17.00 22.70
N ASP A 74 3.33 -18.06 22.48
CA ASP A 74 2.68 -18.32 21.20
C ASP A 74 1.82 -17.14 20.71
N GLY A 75 1.89 -16.86 19.42
CA GLY A 75 1.17 -15.75 18.78
C GLY A 75 1.75 -14.35 19.06
N GLN A 76 2.81 -14.23 19.86
CA GLN A 76 3.50 -12.95 20.09
C GLN A 76 4.77 -12.85 19.28
N THR A 77 5.00 -11.67 18.74
CA THR A 77 6.19 -11.30 17.97
C THR A 77 6.77 -10.00 18.47
N MET A 78 8.00 -9.72 18.12
CA MET A 78 8.61 -8.40 18.28
C MET A 78 9.28 -7.95 16.99
N HIS A 79 9.29 -6.66 16.80
CA HIS A 79 10.02 -5.96 15.75
C HIS A 79 10.84 -4.82 16.36
N TYR A 80 12.06 -4.65 15.90
CA TYR A 80 12.88 -3.49 16.25
C TYR A 80 13.18 -2.69 14.99
N ASP A 81 12.90 -1.40 15.07
CA ASP A 81 13.33 -0.48 14.03
C ASP A 81 14.86 -0.47 13.91
N GLY A 82 15.37 -0.35 12.70
CA GLY A 82 16.79 -0.14 12.46
C GLY A 82 17.26 1.22 12.96
N TYR A 83 18.57 1.42 13.01
CA TYR A 83 19.16 2.67 13.51
C TYR A 83 18.67 3.91 12.76
N GLY A 84 18.40 3.80 11.47
CA GLY A 84 17.90 4.89 10.62
C GLY A 84 16.38 5.08 10.65
N ASP A 85 15.62 4.14 11.20
CA ASP A 85 14.15 4.12 11.06
C ASP A 85 13.42 4.91 12.15
N GLN A 86 14.11 5.23 13.25
CA GLN A 86 13.50 5.89 14.41
C GLN A 86 13.46 7.41 14.31
N ALA A 87 14.20 8.00 13.39
CA ALA A 87 14.28 9.45 13.23
C ALA A 87 13.24 9.96 12.25
N ARG A 88 12.43 10.93 12.68
CA ARG A 88 11.58 11.67 11.76
C ARG A 88 12.47 12.50 10.82
N ASP A 89 12.45 12.21 9.56
CA ASP A 89 13.13 12.99 8.52
C ASP A 89 12.36 14.32 8.30
N LYS A 90 12.82 15.37 8.96
CA LYS A 90 12.19 16.69 8.89
C LYS A 90 12.41 17.38 7.54
N VAL A 91 13.43 17.00 6.80
CA VAL A 91 13.81 17.62 5.53
C VAL A 91 12.96 17.04 4.40
N ASN A 92 12.86 15.72 4.34
CA ASN A 92 12.13 15.04 3.28
C ASN A 92 10.65 14.80 3.60
N THR A 93 10.24 14.91 4.88
CA THR A 93 8.82 14.88 5.23
C THR A 93 8.17 16.20 4.82
N ARG A 94 7.36 16.18 3.76
CA ARG A 94 6.73 17.36 3.18
C ARG A 94 5.22 17.20 3.10
N TYR A 95 4.52 18.34 3.15
CA TYR A 95 3.09 18.40 2.90
C TYR A 95 2.85 18.68 1.42
N ILE A 96 2.19 17.77 0.72
CA ILE A 96 1.78 17.99 -0.67
C ILE A 96 0.51 18.83 -0.64
N VAL A 97 0.56 20.00 -1.25
CA VAL A 97 -0.54 20.98 -1.24
C VAL A 97 -0.84 21.48 -2.65
N TYR A 98 -2.10 21.79 -2.92
CA TYR A 98 -2.47 22.42 -4.17
C TYR A 98 -1.89 23.83 -4.27
N LYS A 99 -1.57 24.26 -5.48
CA LYS A 99 -0.91 25.53 -5.78
C LYS A 99 -1.54 26.74 -5.09
N GLU A 100 -2.86 26.78 -5.03
CA GLU A 100 -3.62 27.86 -4.38
C GLU A 100 -3.43 27.92 -2.85
N ASN A 101 -2.95 26.84 -2.24
CA ASN A 101 -2.72 26.77 -0.79
C ASN A 101 -1.24 26.96 -0.39
N LEU A 102 -0.30 27.03 -1.34
CA LEU A 102 1.13 27.11 -1.04
C LEU A 102 1.47 28.31 -0.15
N GLU A 103 0.95 29.50 -0.46
CA GLU A 103 1.24 30.70 0.34
C GLU A 103 0.68 30.58 1.76
N ARG A 104 -0.51 30.00 1.91
CA ARG A 104 -1.11 29.74 3.23
C ARG A 104 -0.30 28.75 4.05
N MET A 105 0.32 27.78 3.38
CA MET A 105 1.06 26.68 4.01
C MET A 105 2.58 26.90 4.05
N LYS A 106 3.05 28.11 3.70
CA LYS A 106 4.50 28.43 3.62
C LYS A 106 5.30 28.26 4.91
N ALA A 107 4.62 28.27 6.08
CA ALA A 107 5.26 28.01 7.36
C ALA A 107 5.57 26.52 7.59
N LEU A 108 5.03 25.64 6.75
CA LEU A 108 5.27 24.20 6.77
C LEU A 108 6.25 23.82 5.65
N ASN A 109 6.94 22.70 5.82
CA ASN A 109 7.73 22.12 4.75
C ASN A 109 6.77 21.54 3.69
N SER A 110 6.34 22.38 2.75
CA SER A 110 5.33 22.03 1.75
C SER A 110 5.91 22.05 0.33
N VAL A 111 5.31 21.26 -0.53
CA VAL A 111 5.61 21.13 -1.95
C VAL A 111 4.32 21.19 -2.75
N GLU A 112 4.37 21.75 -3.96
CA GLU A 112 3.24 21.79 -4.87
C GLU A 112 2.83 20.37 -5.28
N TYR A 113 1.51 20.17 -5.49
CA TYR A 113 0.92 18.84 -5.73
C TYR A 113 1.57 18.10 -6.92
N GLU A 114 1.68 18.75 -8.09
CA GLU A 114 2.23 18.10 -9.29
C GLU A 114 3.71 17.75 -9.10
N GLU A 115 4.48 18.65 -8.49
CA GLU A 115 5.90 18.42 -8.20
C GLU A 115 6.08 17.25 -7.25
N GLY A 116 5.39 17.28 -6.09
CA GLY A 116 5.51 16.22 -5.08
C GLY A 116 4.98 14.87 -5.56
N TYR A 117 3.89 14.87 -6.31
CA TYR A 117 3.33 13.65 -6.87
C TYR A 117 4.26 13.00 -7.89
N ASN A 118 4.82 13.78 -8.81
CA ASN A 118 5.76 13.27 -9.81
C ASN A 118 7.06 12.77 -9.19
N GLU A 119 7.54 13.42 -8.13
CA GLU A 119 8.70 12.93 -7.37
C GLU A 119 8.43 11.56 -6.76
N ILE A 120 7.27 11.39 -6.11
CA ILE A 120 6.88 10.09 -5.51
C ILE A 120 6.75 9.02 -6.59
N LEU A 121 6.12 9.31 -7.72
CA LEU A 121 6.03 8.36 -8.83
C LEU A 121 7.42 7.97 -9.36
N THR A 122 8.32 8.92 -9.49
CA THR A 122 9.69 8.61 -9.94
C THR A 122 10.42 7.67 -8.97
N ILE A 123 10.25 7.89 -7.66
CA ILE A 123 10.84 7.01 -6.62
C ILE A 123 10.17 5.61 -6.64
N ALA A 124 8.87 5.56 -6.90
CA ALA A 124 8.10 4.33 -6.89
C ALA A 124 8.28 3.47 -8.15
N GLU A 125 8.89 4.01 -9.21
CA GLU A 125 9.08 3.27 -10.46
C GLU A 125 9.93 2.02 -10.24
N ASN A 126 9.37 0.84 -10.53
CA ASN A 126 9.99 -0.48 -10.35
C ASN A 126 10.51 -0.76 -8.92
N ILE A 127 10.06 -0.02 -7.90
CA ILE A 127 10.56 -0.15 -6.52
C ILE A 127 10.28 -1.55 -5.92
N MET A 128 9.31 -2.27 -6.47
CA MET A 128 8.94 -3.61 -6.01
C MET A 128 9.43 -4.72 -6.96
N ASP A 129 10.34 -4.43 -7.86
CA ASP A 129 10.87 -5.46 -8.75
C ASP A 129 11.45 -6.66 -7.97
N GLY A 130 11.01 -7.87 -8.33
CA GLY A 130 11.37 -9.10 -7.63
C GLY A 130 10.77 -9.29 -6.23
N LYS A 131 9.86 -8.40 -5.78
CA LYS A 131 9.20 -8.46 -4.46
C LYS A 131 7.73 -8.82 -4.58
N ASP A 132 7.17 -9.27 -3.45
CA ASP A 132 5.74 -9.53 -3.34
C ASP A 132 5.01 -8.28 -2.84
N ALA A 133 3.92 -7.88 -3.51
CA ALA A 133 3.01 -6.84 -3.06
C ALA A 133 1.85 -7.44 -2.27
N ILE A 134 1.39 -6.73 -1.25
CA ILE A 134 0.18 -7.06 -0.50
C ILE A 134 -0.80 -5.90 -0.65
N VAL A 135 -1.97 -6.18 -1.23
CA VAL A 135 -3.07 -5.21 -1.35
C VAL A 135 -4.02 -5.41 -0.18
N LYS A 136 -4.20 -4.36 0.60
CA LYS A 136 -5.17 -4.33 1.72
C LYS A 136 -6.25 -3.32 1.42
N ILE A 137 -7.50 -3.72 1.67
CA ILE A 137 -8.68 -2.87 1.55
C ILE A 137 -9.30 -2.80 2.93
N PHE A 138 -9.41 -1.61 3.48
CA PHE A 138 -9.82 -1.40 4.87
C PHE A 138 -10.64 -0.11 5.04
N CYS A 139 -11.16 0.11 6.22
CA CYS A 139 -11.88 1.32 6.57
C CYS A 139 -11.11 2.11 7.62
N GLU A 140 -10.97 3.41 7.40
CA GLU A 140 -10.56 4.35 8.44
C GLU A 140 -11.79 4.91 9.13
N GLY A 141 -11.97 4.53 10.40
CA GLY A 141 -13.13 4.84 11.22
C GLY A 141 -14.00 3.61 11.55
N PRO A 142 -15.04 3.79 12.38
CA PRO A 142 -15.95 2.72 12.75
C PRO A 142 -16.68 2.18 11.51
N ALA A 143 -16.76 0.86 11.38
CA ALA A 143 -17.53 0.24 10.31
C ALA A 143 -18.98 0.75 10.34
N PHE A 144 -19.57 0.94 9.15
CA PHE A 144 -20.94 1.42 8.95
C PHE A 144 -21.23 2.87 9.39
N SER A 145 -20.19 3.66 9.70
CA SER A 145 -20.34 5.09 9.97
C SER A 145 -20.26 5.90 8.66
N GLU A 146 -21.09 6.94 8.54
CA GLU A 146 -21.02 7.89 7.40
C GLU A 146 -19.69 8.67 7.33
N PHE A 147 -18.94 8.73 8.44
CA PHE A 147 -17.62 9.37 8.53
C PHE A 147 -16.48 8.44 8.13
N THR A 148 -16.75 7.15 8.02
CA THR A 148 -15.74 6.16 7.64
C THR A 148 -15.33 6.33 6.18
N ARG A 149 -14.03 6.22 5.93
CA ARG A 149 -13.46 6.24 4.58
C ARG A 149 -12.96 4.86 4.20
N PRO A 150 -13.42 4.31 3.07
CA PRO A 150 -12.79 3.13 2.49
C PRO A 150 -11.42 3.52 1.95
N CYS A 151 -10.43 2.71 2.28
CA CYS A 151 -9.04 2.92 1.93
C CYS A 151 -8.47 1.69 1.24
N VAL A 152 -7.49 1.92 0.38
CA VAL A 152 -6.68 0.87 -0.23
C VAL A 152 -5.21 1.17 0.01
N GLN A 153 -4.46 0.14 0.37
CA GLN A 153 -3.01 0.15 0.46
C GLN A 153 -2.47 -0.89 -0.54
N PHE A 154 -1.55 -0.43 -1.36
CA PHE A 154 -0.79 -1.26 -2.29
C PHE A 154 0.66 -1.35 -1.84
#